data_8b2adff51276d2f51ed5fe3e95ac33a7
#
_entry.id   8b2adff51276d2f51ed5fe3e95ac33a7
#
_cell.length_a   1.000
_cell.length_b   1.000
_cell.length_c   1.000
_cell.angle_alpha   90.00
_cell.angle_beta   90.00
_cell.angle_gamma   90.00
#
_symmetry.space_group_name_H-M   'P 1'
#
loop_
_entity.id
_entity.type
_entity.pdbx_description
1 polymer ?
#
loop_
_entity_poly.entity_id
_entity_poly.type
_entity_poly.pdbx_seq_one_letter_code
_entity_poly.pdbx_strand_id
1 'polypeptide(L)'
;FKQKTAYEISLGLVGSEMCIRDRLDGRVKTIHPNIHGGILADRSKKEHFEELKNRGIKPIDLVVVNLYPFVKEPGVELIDIGGPTMVRAAAKNFDSVGVLVDPSKYEFVIDEIRKEGSLTAKTRRDLARDAFAHTAGYDSEIVSWFDQGQEELPKSFHISIEKTGELRYGENPHQVGARYRFFNGSSWWDESTVHGGKPMSYLNIFDTEAAWRIVNQLDDEPSAVVVKHANPCGAATAKTIEEAYKAAHECDPVSAFGGIVALNRPVTLEVSEQLDDIFTEVLIAPSYEDKALEKLKENSNLRIIEADSPTSYKFEFRNVDGGLLVQTSDTLSLIHI
;
A
#
# COMPACT_ATOMS: atom_id res chain seq x y z
N PHE A 1 3.53 -30.98 2.04
CA PHE A 1 4.74 -30.71 1.23
C PHE A 1 5.93 -30.72 2.19
N LYS A 2 6.82 -31.74 2.11
CA LYS A 2 8.14 -31.65 2.73
C LYS A 2 8.88 -30.52 2.03
N GLN A 3 9.44 -29.57 2.80
CA GLN A 3 10.37 -28.58 2.26
C GLN A 3 11.52 -29.35 1.60
N LYS A 4 11.51 -29.37 0.27
CA LYS A 4 12.68 -29.80 -0.49
C LYS A 4 13.69 -28.65 -0.47
N THR A 5 14.94 -28.95 -0.25
CA THR A 5 16.02 -27.97 -0.36
C THR A 5 16.07 -27.40 -1.79
N ALA A 6 16.60 -26.22 -1.98
CA ALA A 6 16.77 -25.61 -3.31
C ALA A 6 17.46 -26.59 -4.29
N TYR A 7 18.32 -27.46 -3.82
CA TYR A 7 19.00 -28.50 -4.57
C TYR A 7 18.04 -29.62 -5.09
N GLU A 8 17.06 -30.04 -4.29
CA GLU A 8 16.09 -31.09 -4.65
C GLU A 8 15.01 -30.58 -5.59
N ILE A 9 14.67 -29.29 -5.54
CA ILE A 9 13.77 -28.63 -6.49
C ILE A 9 14.47 -28.47 -7.85
N SER A 10 15.77 -28.38 -7.87
CA SER A 10 16.57 -28.16 -9.04
C SER A 10 16.68 -29.36 -10.01
N LEU A 11 16.42 -30.58 -9.54
CA LEU A 11 16.49 -31.80 -10.36
C LEU A 11 15.40 -31.92 -11.45
N GLY A 12 14.38 -31.06 -11.45
CA GLY A 12 13.34 -30.99 -12.47
C GLY A 12 13.29 -29.67 -13.24
N LEU A 13 14.11 -28.67 -12.86
CA LEU A 13 14.13 -27.34 -13.46
C LEU A 13 15.33 -27.20 -14.41
N VAL A 14 15.04 -26.80 -15.63
CA VAL A 14 16.07 -26.48 -16.60
C VAL A 14 16.97 -25.37 -16.06
N GLY A 15 18.22 -25.67 -15.86
CA GLY A 15 19.20 -24.68 -15.45
C GLY A 15 19.83 -24.90 -14.09
N SER A 16 19.32 -25.83 -13.29
CA SER A 16 19.82 -26.04 -11.94
C SER A 16 21.24 -26.58 -11.87
N GLU A 17 21.66 -27.43 -12.77
CA GLU A 17 23.05 -27.92 -12.83
C GLU A 17 24.01 -26.91 -13.45
N MET A 18 23.51 -25.98 -14.31
CA MET A 18 24.35 -24.97 -14.98
C MET A 18 24.42 -23.64 -14.25
N CYS A 19 23.49 -23.36 -13.35
CA CYS A 19 23.31 -22.04 -12.78
C CYS A 19 23.81 -21.91 -11.35
N ILE A 20 24.02 -23.03 -10.64
CA ILE A 20 24.46 -23.05 -9.23
C ILE A 20 26.01 -23.21 -9.16
N ARG A 21 26.75 -22.73 -10.11
CA ARG A 21 28.15 -22.43 -9.84
C ARG A 21 28.19 -21.03 -9.23
N ASP A 22 28.07 -21.00 -7.90
CA ASP A 22 28.33 -19.79 -7.12
C ASP A 22 29.66 -19.18 -7.58
N ARG A 23 29.55 -18.00 -8.17
CA ARG A 23 30.71 -17.17 -8.48
C ARG A 23 30.65 -15.96 -7.57
N LEU A 24 31.78 -15.50 -7.11
CA LEU A 24 31.92 -14.32 -6.27
C LEU A 24 31.04 -14.43 -4.99
N ASP A 25 31.22 -15.55 -4.24
CA ASP A 25 30.51 -15.80 -2.99
C ASP A 25 28.97 -15.71 -3.10
N GLY A 26 28.43 -16.16 -4.24
CA GLY A 26 26.98 -16.18 -4.46
C GLY A 26 26.39 -14.93 -5.07
N ARG A 27 27.17 -13.91 -5.40
CA ARG A 27 26.67 -12.69 -6.06
C ARG A 27 26.23 -12.91 -7.51
N VAL A 28 26.70 -13.98 -8.17
CA VAL A 28 26.30 -14.33 -9.54
C VAL A 28 25.75 -15.74 -9.57
N LYS A 29 24.43 -15.88 -9.55
CA LYS A 29 23.72 -17.18 -9.54
C LYS A 29 22.92 -17.41 -10.82
N THR A 30 22.05 -16.47 -11.17
CA THR A 30 21.04 -16.63 -12.24
C THR A 30 21.35 -15.83 -13.51
N ILE A 31 22.37 -14.98 -13.50
CA ILE A 31 22.78 -14.19 -14.66
C ILE A 31 23.62 -15.08 -15.58
N HIS A 32 22.92 -15.86 -16.41
CA HIS A 32 23.55 -16.80 -17.33
C HIS A 32 22.87 -16.77 -18.70
N PRO A 33 23.66 -16.79 -19.82
CA PRO A 33 23.10 -16.73 -21.18
C PRO A 33 22.04 -17.81 -21.46
N ASN A 34 22.20 -19.01 -20.92
CA ASN A 34 21.25 -20.09 -21.15
C ASN A 34 19.91 -19.85 -20.45
N ILE A 35 19.90 -19.25 -19.25
CA ILE A 35 18.65 -18.89 -18.56
C ILE A 35 17.96 -17.78 -19.33
N HIS A 36 18.69 -16.68 -19.57
CA HIS A 36 18.11 -15.52 -20.26
C HIS A 36 17.77 -15.82 -21.72
N GLY A 37 18.51 -16.70 -22.38
CA GLY A 37 18.18 -17.21 -23.71
C GLY A 37 16.84 -17.98 -23.71
N GLY A 38 16.66 -18.87 -22.73
CA GLY A 38 15.39 -19.61 -22.56
C GLY A 38 14.20 -18.73 -22.28
N ILE A 39 14.41 -17.61 -21.53
CA ILE A 39 13.36 -16.63 -21.18
C ILE A 39 13.08 -15.67 -22.35
N LEU A 40 14.13 -15.12 -23.00
CA LEU A 40 14.00 -14.01 -23.94
C LEU A 40 13.81 -14.41 -25.39
N ALA A 41 13.95 -15.71 -25.73
CA ALA A 41 13.77 -16.15 -27.10
C ALA A 41 12.37 -15.80 -27.60
N ASP A 42 12.31 -15.03 -28.68
CA ASP A 42 11.07 -14.71 -29.39
C ASP A 42 10.61 -15.97 -30.16
N ARG A 43 9.53 -16.59 -29.68
CA ARG A 43 9.02 -17.87 -30.20
C ARG A 43 8.30 -17.72 -31.54
N SER A 44 8.05 -16.53 -32.01
CA SER A 44 7.56 -16.26 -33.37
C SER A 44 8.65 -16.36 -34.43
N LYS A 45 9.95 -16.29 -34.01
CA LYS A 45 11.08 -16.32 -34.89
C LYS A 45 11.73 -17.70 -34.95
N LYS A 46 11.76 -18.28 -36.15
CA LYS A 46 12.33 -19.60 -36.38
C LYS A 46 13.84 -19.64 -36.05
N GLU A 47 14.55 -18.56 -36.34
CA GLU A 47 15.97 -18.42 -36.08
C GLU A 47 16.29 -18.53 -34.59
N HIS A 48 15.46 -17.98 -33.74
CA HIS A 48 15.62 -18.08 -32.28
C HIS A 48 15.45 -19.54 -31.79
N PHE A 49 14.51 -20.28 -32.36
CA PHE A 49 14.34 -21.70 -32.02
C PHE A 49 15.56 -22.54 -32.48
N GLU A 50 16.08 -22.28 -33.66
CA GLU A 50 17.25 -22.97 -34.19
C GLU A 50 18.49 -22.66 -33.32
N GLU A 51 18.66 -21.41 -32.89
CA GLU A 51 19.75 -21.02 -32.00
C GLU A 51 19.65 -21.71 -30.64
N LEU A 52 18.47 -21.70 -30.00
CA LEU A 52 18.25 -22.42 -28.74
C LEU A 52 18.60 -23.89 -28.86
N LYS A 53 18.12 -24.54 -29.92
CA LYS A 53 18.37 -25.97 -30.19
C LYS A 53 19.87 -26.23 -30.36
N ASN A 54 20.57 -25.42 -31.16
CA ASN A 54 22.01 -25.56 -31.43
C ASN A 54 22.84 -25.38 -30.16
N ARG A 55 22.38 -24.60 -29.21
CA ARG A 55 23.04 -24.36 -27.92
C ARG A 55 22.55 -25.28 -26.79
N GLY A 56 21.60 -26.18 -27.05
CA GLY A 56 21.00 -27.07 -26.03
C GLY A 56 20.20 -26.32 -24.98
N ILE A 57 19.69 -25.12 -25.29
CA ILE A 57 18.91 -24.29 -24.37
C ILE A 57 17.43 -24.68 -24.52
N LYS A 58 16.78 -24.97 -23.39
CA LYS A 58 15.33 -25.21 -23.36
C LYS A 58 14.57 -23.88 -23.15
N PRO A 59 13.47 -23.65 -23.86
CA PRO A 59 12.58 -22.54 -23.60
C PRO A 59 12.01 -22.60 -22.16
N ILE A 60 11.83 -21.45 -21.53
CA ILE A 60 11.25 -21.30 -20.20
C ILE A 60 9.87 -20.67 -20.38
N ASP A 61 8.82 -21.35 -19.91
CA ASP A 61 7.41 -20.94 -20.08
C ASP A 61 6.89 -20.10 -18.92
N LEU A 62 7.46 -20.30 -17.72
CA LEU A 62 7.04 -19.64 -16.50
C LEU A 62 8.25 -19.27 -15.64
N VAL A 63 8.26 -18.06 -15.16
CA VAL A 63 9.26 -17.53 -14.21
C VAL A 63 8.53 -17.12 -12.94
N VAL A 64 8.94 -17.68 -11.81
CA VAL A 64 8.39 -17.36 -10.49
C VAL A 64 9.53 -16.87 -9.61
N VAL A 65 9.47 -15.64 -9.17
CA VAL A 65 10.53 -15.00 -8.39
C VAL A 65 9.95 -14.19 -7.25
N ASN A 66 10.42 -14.48 -6.05
CA ASN A 66 10.26 -13.60 -4.89
C ASN A 66 11.60 -12.88 -4.69
N LEU A 67 11.58 -11.55 -4.80
CA LEU A 67 12.77 -10.72 -4.57
C LEU A 67 13.20 -10.78 -3.11
N TYR A 68 14.45 -10.48 -2.83
CA TYR A 68 14.94 -10.34 -1.46
C TYR A 68 14.12 -9.30 -0.71
N PRO A 69 13.81 -9.54 0.59
CA PRO A 69 12.94 -8.66 1.39
C PRO A 69 13.70 -7.40 1.85
N PHE A 70 14.15 -6.57 0.92
CA PHE A 70 14.99 -5.40 1.15
C PHE A 70 14.41 -4.46 2.22
N VAL A 71 13.10 -4.22 2.20
CA VAL A 71 12.44 -3.31 3.16
C VAL A 71 12.55 -3.78 4.61
N LYS A 72 12.57 -5.11 4.84
CA LYS A 72 12.65 -5.67 6.21
C LYS A 72 14.03 -5.51 6.83
N GLU A 73 15.06 -5.59 6.00
CA GLU A 73 16.45 -5.54 6.43
C GLU A 73 17.29 -4.85 5.34
N PRO A 74 17.18 -3.49 5.22
CA PRO A 74 17.87 -2.78 4.16
C PRO A 74 19.40 -2.90 4.27
N GLY A 75 20.05 -3.22 3.15
CA GLY A 75 21.51 -3.33 3.08
C GLY A 75 21.98 -3.71 1.68
N VAL A 76 23.24 -3.41 1.37
CA VAL A 76 23.82 -3.64 0.04
C VAL A 76 23.71 -5.11 -0.40
N GLU A 77 23.89 -6.06 0.52
CA GLU A 77 23.83 -7.50 0.21
C GLU A 77 22.40 -8.00 -0.07
N LEU A 78 21.37 -7.21 0.31
CA LEU A 78 19.96 -7.52 0.03
C LEU A 78 19.43 -6.78 -1.20
N ILE A 79 20.28 -6.05 -1.95
CA ILE A 79 19.94 -5.56 -3.28
C ILE A 79 19.98 -6.74 -4.25
N ASP A 80 18.81 -7.23 -4.63
CA ASP A 80 18.68 -8.35 -5.56
C ASP A 80 18.96 -7.91 -7.00
N ILE A 81 19.94 -8.52 -7.64
CA ILE A 81 20.30 -8.25 -9.03
C ILE A 81 19.70 -9.32 -9.96
N GLY A 82 19.82 -10.58 -9.58
CA GLY A 82 19.41 -11.71 -10.42
C GLY A 82 17.91 -11.84 -10.56
N GLY A 83 17.17 -11.66 -9.46
CA GLY A 83 15.72 -11.71 -9.43
C GLY A 83 15.06 -10.67 -10.34
N PRO A 84 15.31 -9.38 -10.15
CA PRO A 84 14.77 -8.33 -11.02
C PRO A 84 15.15 -8.50 -12.49
N THR A 85 16.35 -8.98 -12.77
CA THR A 85 16.81 -9.22 -14.16
C THR A 85 15.97 -10.31 -14.83
N MET A 86 15.71 -11.44 -14.16
CA MET A 86 14.85 -12.51 -14.68
C MET A 86 13.39 -12.06 -14.80
N VAL A 87 12.86 -11.37 -13.81
CA VAL A 87 11.49 -10.83 -13.81
C VAL A 87 11.28 -9.91 -15.01
N ARG A 88 12.17 -8.95 -15.22
CA ARG A 88 12.10 -8.01 -16.35
C ARG A 88 12.27 -8.69 -17.71
N ALA A 89 13.14 -9.71 -17.80
CA ALA A 89 13.31 -10.51 -19.02
C ALA A 89 12.02 -11.28 -19.38
N ALA A 90 11.42 -11.95 -18.40
CA ALA A 90 10.16 -12.68 -18.60
C ALA A 90 9.00 -11.74 -18.93
N ALA A 91 8.86 -10.63 -18.20
CA ALA A 91 7.85 -9.61 -18.45
C ALA A 91 7.99 -8.99 -19.86
N LYS A 92 9.20 -8.75 -20.34
CA LYS A 92 9.44 -8.26 -21.71
C LYS A 92 8.95 -9.27 -22.76
N ASN A 93 9.07 -10.57 -22.49
CA ASN A 93 8.68 -11.65 -23.43
C ASN A 93 7.30 -12.26 -23.06
N PHE A 94 6.38 -11.43 -22.56
CA PHE A 94 5.05 -11.89 -22.08
C PHE A 94 4.22 -12.60 -23.16
N ASP A 95 4.49 -12.40 -24.44
CA ASP A 95 3.81 -13.15 -25.50
C ASP A 95 4.08 -14.66 -25.40
N SER A 96 5.21 -15.03 -24.80
CA SER A 96 5.65 -16.43 -24.70
C SER A 96 5.80 -16.92 -23.25
N VAL A 97 6.04 -16.05 -22.29
CA VAL A 97 6.45 -16.38 -20.92
C VAL A 97 5.50 -15.77 -19.91
N GLY A 98 5.04 -16.59 -18.96
CA GLY A 98 4.37 -16.10 -17.75
C GLY A 98 5.40 -15.67 -16.71
N VAL A 99 5.08 -14.63 -15.90
CA VAL A 99 5.94 -14.18 -14.80
C VAL A 99 5.12 -13.91 -13.55
N LEU A 100 5.51 -14.50 -12.42
CA LEU A 100 4.88 -14.29 -11.12
C LEU A 100 5.87 -13.70 -10.14
N VAL A 101 5.43 -12.65 -9.46
CA VAL A 101 6.17 -11.94 -8.41
C VAL A 101 5.40 -11.85 -7.10
N ASP A 102 4.12 -12.25 -7.12
CA ASP A 102 3.20 -12.16 -5.99
C ASP A 102 2.65 -13.55 -5.64
N PRO A 103 2.97 -14.09 -4.44
CA PRO A 103 2.46 -15.39 -4.00
C PRO A 103 0.93 -15.48 -3.93
N SER A 104 0.22 -14.36 -3.73
CA SER A 104 -1.24 -14.35 -3.69
C SER A 104 -1.90 -14.78 -5.01
N LYS A 105 -1.16 -14.72 -6.12
CA LYS A 105 -1.63 -15.10 -7.47
C LYS A 105 -1.30 -16.55 -7.86
N TYR A 106 -0.61 -17.31 -7.01
CA TYR A 106 -0.17 -18.66 -7.35
C TYR A 106 -1.35 -19.59 -7.65
N GLU A 107 -2.35 -19.62 -6.79
CA GLU A 107 -3.53 -20.48 -6.98
C GLU A 107 -4.28 -20.13 -8.28
N PHE A 108 -4.49 -18.85 -8.55
CA PHE A 108 -5.11 -18.39 -9.79
C PHE A 108 -4.36 -18.90 -11.03
N VAL A 109 -3.03 -18.78 -11.05
CA VAL A 109 -2.20 -19.22 -12.17
C VAL A 109 -2.19 -20.74 -12.30
N ILE A 110 -2.12 -21.47 -11.18
CA ILE A 110 -2.16 -22.93 -11.16
C ILE A 110 -3.51 -23.43 -11.71
N ASP A 111 -4.60 -22.82 -11.31
CA ASP A 111 -5.94 -23.22 -11.76
C ASP A 111 -6.15 -22.93 -13.25
N GLU A 112 -5.66 -21.79 -13.76
CA GLU A 112 -5.71 -21.52 -15.20
C GLU A 112 -4.91 -22.54 -16.00
N ILE A 113 -3.68 -22.88 -15.56
CA ILE A 113 -2.86 -23.89 -16.22
C ILE A 113 -3.52 -25.28 -16.16
N ARG A 114 -4.13 -25.66 -15.04
CA ARG A 114 -4.84 -26.94 -14.92
C ARG A 114 -6.04 -27.04 -15.86
N LYS A 115 -6.77 -25.93 -16.02
CA LYS A 115 -7.99 -25.87 -16.81
C LYS A 115 -7.72 -25.74 -18.31
N GLU A 116 -6.81 -24.85 -18.69
CA GLU A 116 -6.58 -24.47 -20.09
C GLU A 116 -5.29 -25.10 -20.69
N GLY A 117 -4.48 -25.77 -19.86
CA GLY A 117 -3.18 -26.32 -20.26
C GLY A 117 -2.06 -25.30 -20.41
N SER A 118 -2.38 -24.01 -20.37
CA SER A 118 -1.42 -22.88 -20.49
C SER A 118 -2.05 -21.59 -19.95
N LEU A 119 -1.22 -20.56 -19.77
CA LEU A 119 -1.71 -19.22 -19.46
C LEU A 119 -2.25 -18.54 -20.73
N THR A 120 -3.35 -17.82 -20.61
CA THR A 120 -3.88 -16.99 -21.70
C THR A 120 -2.96 -15.80 -21.98
N ALA A 121 -3.03 -15.25 -23.20
CA ALA A 121 -2.28 -14.05 -23.56
C ALA A 121 -2.63 -12.85 -22.66
N LYS A 122 -3.91 -12.74 -22.28
CA LYS A 122 -4.37 -11.70 -21.33
C LYS A 122 -3.69 -11.86 -19.99
N THR A 123 -3.72 -13.05 -19.41
CA THR A 123 -3.09 -13.32 -18.10
C THR A 123 -1.60 -13.04 -18.13
N ARG A 124 -0.89 -13.50 -19.17
CA ARG A 124 0.56 -13.20 -19.30
C ARG A 124 0.84 -11.70 -19.37
N ARG A 125 0.03 -10.93 -20.08
CA ARG A 125 0.17 -9.47 -20.16
C ARG A 125 -0.09 -8.78 -18.81
N ASP A 126 -1.14 -9.21 -18.10
CA ASP A 126 -1.50 -8.66 -16.80
C ASP A 126 -0.37 -8.95 -15.78
N LEU A 127 0.13 -10.19 -15.74
CA LEU A 127 1.29 -10.57 -14.91
C LEU A 127 2.56 -9.81 -15.27
N ALA A 128 2.82 -9.55 -16.55
CA ALA A 128 3.98 -8.76 -16.98
C ALA A 128 3.88 -7.31 -16.51
N ARG A 129 2.69 -6.72 -16.56
CA ARG A 129 2.44 -5.38 -15.99
C ARG A 129 2.75 -5.36 -14.49
N ASP A 130 2.28 -6.39 -13.76
CA ASP A 130 2.51 -6.48 -12.32
C ASP A 130 4.00 -6.71 -11.99
N ALA A 131 4.69 -7.50 -12.81
CA ALA A 131 6.13 -7.72 -12.68
C ALA A 131 6.93 -6.42 -12.83
N PHE A 132 6.60 -5.57 -13.82
CA PHE A 132 7.23 -4.26 -13.97
C PHE A 132 6.87 -3.30 -12.83
N ALA A 133 5.62 -3.32 -12.34
CA ALA A 133 5.24 -2.52 -11.19
C ALA A 133 5.99 -2.95 -9.92
N HIS A 134 6.16 -4.26 -9.72
CA HIS A 134 6.88 -4.82 -8.58
C HIS A 134 8.36 -4.43 -8.58
N THR A 135 9.04 -4.54 -9.74
CA THR A 135 10.46 -4.13 -9.85
C THR A 135 10.62 -2.61 -9.72
N ALA A 136 9.68 -1.80 -10.23
CA ALA A 136 9.71 -0.36 -10.05
C ALA A 136 9.55 0.04 -8.57
N GLY A 137 8.63 -0.61 -7.85
CA GLY A 137 8.47 -0.42 -6.40
C GLY A 137 9.72 -0.82 -5.62
N TYR A 138 10.31 -1.96 -5.96
CA TYR A 138 11.55 -2.45 -5.36
C TYR A 138 12.72 -1.46 -5.55
N ASP A 139 12.93 -0.95 -6.77
CA ASP A 139 13.96 0.06 -7.04
C ASP A 139 13.67 1.38 -6.32
N SER A 140 12.41 1.77 -6.18
CA SER A 140 11.98 2.95 -5.41
C SER A 140 12.38 2.85 -3.93
N GLU A 141 12.24 1.69 -3.31
CA GLU A 141 12.66 1.45 -1.92
C GLU A 141 14.18 1.53 -1.76
N ILE A 142 14.94 1.00 -2.73
CA ILE A 142 16.41 1.09 -2.73
C ILE A 142 16.85 2.57 -2.81
N VAL A 143 16.25 3.36 -3.69
CA VAL A 143 16.55 4.80 -3.79
C VAL A 143 16.22 5.52 -2.48
N SER A 144 15.06 5.24 -1.91
CA SER A 144 14.65 5.81 -0.61
C SER A 144 15.64 5.48 0.51
N TRP A 145 16.20 4.26 0.50
CA TRP A 145 17.22 3.86 1.46
C TRP A 145 18.55 4.63 1.28
N PHE A 146 18.99 4.87 0.05
CA PHE A 146 20.17 5.68 -0.23
C PHE A 146 20.00 7.15 0.17
N ASP A 147 18.77 7.65 0.17
CA ASP A 147 18.41 9.02 0.57
C ASP A 147 18.22 9.16 2.10
N GLN A 148 18.32 8.07 2.88
CA GLN A 148 18.23 8.15 4.35
C GLN A 148 19.37 8.97 4.94
N GLY A 149 19.02 9.79 5.94
CA GLY A 149 19.98 10.67 6.62
C GLY A 149 20.32 11.97 5.88
N GLN A 150 19.77 12.20 4.69
CA GLN A 150 19.84 13.50 4.05
C GLN A 150 18.80 14.44 4.67
N GLU A 151 19.21 15.63 5.08
CA GLU A 151 18.34 16.66 5.67
C GLU A 151 17.58 17.43 4.59
N GLU A 152 18.14 17.51 3.39
CA GLU A 152 17.59 18.25 2.27
C GLU A 152 16.60 17.41 1.44
N LEU A 153 15.81 18.09 0.64
CA LEU A 153 14.94 17.44 -0.33
C LEU A 153 15.79 16.67 -1.36
N PRO A 154 15.46 15.40 -1.66
CA PRO A 154 16.22 14.61 -2.63
C PRO A 154 16.11 15.21 -4.04
N LYS A 155 17.08 14.91 -4.91
CA LYS A 155 17.08 15.37 -6.31
C LYS A 155 15.89 14.84 -7.12
N SER A 156 15.35 13.69 -6.74
CA SER A 156 14.19 13.07 -7.38
C SER A 156 13.38 12.26 -6.37
N PHE A 157 12.08 12.24 -6.54
CA PHE A 157 11.18 11.36 -5.78
C PHE A 157 10.74 10.19 -6.66
N HIS A 158 10.85 8.98 -6.13
CA HIS A 158 10.39 7.74 -6.73
C HIS A 158 9.25 7.20 -5.88
N ILE A 159 8.02 7.64 -6.19
CA ILE A 159 6.84 7.29 -5.41
C ILE A 159 6.17 6.08 -6.07
N SER A 160 6.19 4.96 -5.39
CA SER A 160 5.44 3.77 -5.78
C SER A 160 4.26 3.58 -4.84
N ILE A 161 3.07 3.50 -5.41
CA ILE A 161 1.82 3.30 -4.67
C ILE A 161 1.00 2.16 -5.27
N GLU A 162 0.28 1.43 -4.43
CA GLU A 162 -0.60 0.34 -4.82
C GLU A 162 -2.04 0.58 -4.39
N LYS A 163 -2.99 0.18 -5.22
CA LYS A 163 -4.42 0.33 -4.93
C LYS A 163 -4.83 -0.64 -3.83
N THR A 164 -5.40 -0.12 -2.74
CA THR A 164 -5.90 -0.91 -1.62
C THR A 164 -7.41 -1.09 -1.63
N GLY A 165 -8.15 -0.21 -2.30
CA GLY A 165 -9.60 -0.33 -2.38
C GLY A 165 -10.21 0.67 -3.35
N GLU A 166 -11.37 0.30 -3.88
CA GLU A 166 -12.22 1.20 -4.66
C GLU A 166 -13.14 1.96 -3.73
N LEU A 167 -13.37 3.23 -4.05
CA LEU A 167 -14.32 4.09 -3.35
C LEU A 167 -15.60 4.17 -4.17
N ARG A 168 -16.71 4.49 -3.51
CA ARG A 168 -18.01 4.59 -4.17
C ARG A 168 -17.99 5.57 -5.34
N TYR A 169 -17.27 6.68 -5.18
CA TYR A 169 -17.01 7.74 -6.17
C TYR A 169 -15.87 8.63 -5.66
N GLY A 170 -15.38 9.55 -6.49
CA GLY A 170 -14.41 10.56 -6.09
C GLY A 170 -15.02 11.68 -5.26
N GLU A 171 -14.54 12.90 -5.43
CA GLU A 171 -15.13 14.09 -4.80
C GLU A 171 -16.58 14.31 -5.26
N ASN A 172 -16.83 14.08 -6.55
CA ASN A 172 -18.15 14.18 -7.16
C ASN A 172 -18.64 12.81 -7.66
N PRO A 173 -19.98 12.60 -7.75
CA PRO A 173 -20.57 11.29 -8.07
C PRO A 173 -20.16 10.70 -9.43
N HIS A 174 -19.75 11.52 -10.38
CA HIS A 174 -19.31 11.08 -11.72
C HIS A 174 -17.83 10.72 -11.79
N GLN A 175 -17.07 10.97 -10.73
CA GLN A 175 -15.64 10.68 -10.67
C GLN A 175 -15.40 9.28 -10.06
N VAL A 176 -14.44 8.55 -10.62
CA VAL A 176 -13.96 7.30 -10.05
C VAL A 176 -12.91 7.62 -8.99
N GLY A 177 -13.03 7.01 -7.82
CA GLY A 177 -12.10 7.17 -6.70
C GLY A 177 -11.56 5.83 -6.22
N ALA A 178 -10.34 5.82 -5.74
CA ALA A 178 -9.71 4.69 -5.08
C ALA A 178 -8.71 5.16 -4.03
N ARG A 179 -8.51 4.36 -2.98
CA ARG A 179 -7.41 4.57 -2.04
C ARG A 179 -6.18 3.82 -2.54
N TYR A 180 -5.03 4.46 -2.43
CA TYR A 180 -3.72 3.87 -2.64
C TYR A 180 -2.89 4.00 -1.38
N ARG A 181 -1.97 3.08 -1.17
CA ARG A 181 -0.94 3.17 -0.13
C ARG A 181 0.46 3.12 -0.75
N PHE A 182 1.47 3.54 -0.02
CA PHE A 182 2.85 3.38 -0.45
C PHE A 182 3.20 1.89 -0.57
N PHE A 183 4.01 1.55 -1.56
CA PHE A 183 4.47 0.18 -1.79
C PHE A 183 5.17 -0.34 -0.53
N ASN A 184 4.80 -1.53 -0.08
CA ASN A 184 5.25 -2.13 1.18
C ASN A 184 5.07 -1.25 2.44
N GLY A 185 4.33 -0.15 2.34
CA GLY A 185 3.99 0.69 3.47
C GLY A 185 2.77 0.18 4.24
N SER A 186 2.65 0.58 5.50
CA SER A 186 1.44 0.46 6.31
C SER A 186 1.12 1.82 6.92
N SER A 187 -0.14 2.02 7.25
CA SER A 187 -0.62 3.24 7.91
C SER A 187 -1.75 2.90 8.88
N TRP A 188 -2.09 3.83 9.74
CA TRP A 188 -3.23 3.68 10.63
C TRP A 188 -4.53 3.31 9.88
N TRP A 189 -4.69 3.73 8.62
CA TRP A 189 -5.80 3.34 7.76
C TRP A 189 -5.85 1.83 7.47
N ASP A 190 -4.70 1.19 7.36
CA ASP A 190 -4.59 -0.25 7.05
C ASP A 190 -4.77 -1.10 8.31
N GLU A 191 -4.48 -0.53 9.47
CA GLU A 191 -4.53 -1.17 10.79
C GLU A 191 -5.83 -0.84 11.56
N SER A 192 -6.59 0.16 11.07
CA SER A 192 -7.85 0.57 11.70
C SER A 192 -8.92 -0.51 11.66
N THR A 193 -9.75 -0.52 12.70
CA THR A 193 -10.94 -1.36 12.76
C THR A 193 -12.19 -0.52 12.43
N VAL A 194 -12.94 -0.95 11.43
CA VAL A 194 -14.25 -0.35 11.10
C VAL A 194 -15.35 -1.17 11.74
N HIS A 195 -15.96 -0.64 12.79
CA HIS A 195 -16.98 -1.33 13.59
C HIS A 195 -18.38 -1.30 12.98
N GLY A 196 -18.65 -0.39 12.06
CA GLY A 196 -19.97 -0.24 11.45
C GLY A 196 -20.06 0.88 10.43
N GLY A 197 -21.23 0.98 9.80
CA GLY A 197 -21.57 2.03 8.86
C GLY A 197 -21.44 1.65 7.38
N LYS A 198 -21.71 2.63 6.52
CA LYS A 198 -21.62 2.49 5.07
C LYS A 198 -20.16 2.51 4.59
N PRO A 199 -19.85 1.95 3.39
CA PRO A 199 -18.52 2.13 2.78
C PRO A 199 -18.12 3.61 2.71
N MET A 200 -16.83 3.89 2.92
CA MET A 200 -16.27 5.23 2.89
C MET A 200 -16.33 5.81 1.47
N SER A 201 -16.65 7.12 1.38
CA SER A 201 -16.46 7.89 0.16
C SER A 201 -15.07 8.55 0.13
N TYR A 202 -14.71 9.16 -0.98
CA TYR A 202 -13.48 9.95 -1.11
C TYR A 202 -13.41 11.05 -0.03
N LEU A 203 -14.48 11.84 0.10
CA LEU A 203 -14.55 12.92 1.10
C LEU A 203 -14.53 12.38 2.53
N ASN A 204 -15.19 11.25 2.80
CA ASN A 204 -15.11 10.67 4.16
C ASN A 204 -13.68 10.34 4.56
N ILE A 205 -12.87 9.75 3.63
CA ILE A 205 -11.45 9.45 3.92
C ILE A 205 -10.65 10.75 4.07
N PHE A 206 -10.84 11.70 3.17
CA PHE A 206 -10.11 12.96 3.16
C PHE A 206 -10.36 13.79 4.42
N ASP A 207 -11.63 13.92 4.80
CA ASP A 207 -12.04 14.66 5.99
C ASP A 207 -11.64 13.90 7.29
N THR A 208 -11.72 12.56 7.30
CA THR A 208 -11.30 11.76 8.47
C THR A 208 -9.79 11.86 8.69
N GLU A 209 -8.97 11.82 7.61
CA GLU A 209 -7.53 12.03 7.71
C GLU A 209 -7.21 13.40 8.35
N ALA A 210 -7.89 14.46 7.90
CA ALA A 210 -7.71 15.79 8.45
C ALA A 210 -8.12 15.85 9.94
N ALA A 211 -9.30 15.33 10.26
CA ALA A 211 -9.81 15.32 11.65
C ALA A 211 -8.89 14.53 12.59
N TRP A 212 -8.43 13.36 12.14
CA TRP A 212 -7.57 12.50 12.96
C TRP A 212 -6.18 13.11 13.19
N ARG A 213 -5.62 13.79 12.19
CA ARG A 213 -4.36 14.52 12.37
C ARG A 213 -4.52 15.71 13.31
N ILE A 214 -5.55 16.51 13.14
CA ILE A 214 -5.75 17.70 13.97
C ILE A 214 -5.94 17.31 15.44
N VAL A 215 -6.81 16.33 15.75
CA VAL A 215 -7.06 15.94 17.15
C VAL A 215 -5.82 15.35 17.83
N ASN A 216 -4.94 14.68 17.07
CA ASN A 216 -3.67 14.15 17.61
C ASN A 216 -2.52 15.16 17.65
N GLN A 217 -2.72 16.38 17.14
CA GLN A 217 -1.80 17.50 17.25
C GLN A 217 -2.17 18.46 18.39
N LEU A 218 -3.38 18.34 18.93
CA LEU A 218 -3.76 19.07 20.15
C LEU A 218 -3.05 18.47 21.36
N ASP A 219 -3.06 19.23 22.45
CA ASP A 219 -2.40 18.86 23.72
C ASP A 219 -2.82 17.47 24.25
N ASP A 220 -2.07 17.00 25.26
CA ASP A 220 -2.38 15.72 25.94
C ASP A 220 -3.71 15.70 26.70
N GLU A 221 -4.42 16.80 26.74
CA GLU A 221 -5.75 16.87 27.35
C GLU A 221 -6.82 16.19 26.47
N PRO A 222 -7.94 15.76 27.05
CA PRO A 222 -9.07 15.26 26.28
C PRO A 222 -9.53 16.27 25.23
N SER A 223 -9.49 15.89 23.96
CA SER A 223 -9.69 16.79 22.83
C SER A 223 -10.65 16.20 21.82
N ALA A 224 -11.42 17.07 21.21
CA ALA A 224 -12.37 16.76 20.15
C ALA A 224 -12.25 17.75 18.99
N VAL A 225 -12.41 17.23 17.77
CA VAL A 225 -12.41 18.04 16.55
C VAL A 225 -13.58 17.62 15.67
N VAL A 226 -14.30 18.61 15.15
CA VAL A 226 -15.33 18.41 14.13
C VAL A 226 -14.85 19.01 12.82
N VAL A 227 -14.76 18.18 11.77
CA VAL A 227 -14.21 18.58 10.46
C VAL A 227 -15.27 18.46 9.38
N LYS A 228 -15.24 19.40 8.46
CA LYS A 228 -15.99 19.36 7.21
C LYS A 228 -15.16 19.97 6.08
N HIS A 229 -15.08 19.26 4.95
CA HIS A 229 -14.25 19.67 3.80
C HIS A 229 -12.77 19.88 4.18
N ALA A 230 -12.24 18.92 4.95
CA ALA A 230 -10.86 18.91 5.48
C ALA A 230 -10.47 20.13 6.33
N ASN A 231 -11.44 20.91 6.80
CA ASN A 231 -11.20 22.04 7.67
C ASN A 231 -12.00 21.88 8.98
N PRO A 232 -11.43 22.25 10.14
CA PRO A 232 -12.16 22.21 11.39
C PRO A 232 -13.24 23.29 11.43
N CYS A 233 -14.48 22.92 11.67
CA CYS A 233 -15.55 23.83 12.05
C CYS A 233 -15.68 23.98 13.57
N GLY A 234 -15.04 23.09 14.32
CA GLY A 234 -14.89 23.20 15.76
C GLY A 234 -13.76 22.32 16.27
N ALA A 235 -13.03 22.83 17.25
CA ALA A 235 -11.99 22.10 17.98
C ALA A 235 -11.96 22.59 19.43
N ALA A 236 -11.82 21.66 20.37
CA ALA A 236 -11.74 22.01 21.79
C ALA A 236 -10.95 20.98 22.58
N THR A 237 -10.32 21.45 23.64
CA THR A 237 -9.75 20.65 24.73
C THR A 237 -10.53 20.95 25.99
N ALA A 238 -10.70 19.97 26.87
CA ALA A 238 -11.40 20.12 28.12
C ALA A 238 -10.92 19.09 29.15
N LYS A 239 -11.49 19.13 30.36
CA LYS A 239 -11.14 18.19 31.43
C LYS A 239 -11.64 16.76 31.14
N THR A 240 -12.72 16.63 30.41
CA THR A 240 -13.30 15.35 30.02
C THR A 240 -13.56 15.34 28.52
N ILE A 241 -13.69 14.17 27.94
CA ILE A 241 -13.92 14.03 26.49
C ILE A 241 -15.34 14.47 26.10
N GLU A 242 -16.31 14.34 27.02
CA GLU A 242 -17.68 14.79 26.85
C GLU A 242 -17.76 16.32 26.75
N GLU A 243 -17.05 17.01 27.68
CA GLU A 243 -16.93 18.47 27.65
C GLU A 243 -16.20 18.95 26.37
N ALA A 244 -15.14 18.25 25.99
CA ALA A 244 -14.37 18.58 24.77
C ALA A 244 -15.24 18.44 23.52
N TYR A 245 -15.98 17.33 23.39
CA TYR A 245 -16.86 17.12 22.24
C TYR A 245 -17.98 18.17 22.20
N LYS A 246 -18.62 18.42 23.32
CA LYS A 246 -19.66 19.44 23.39
C LYS A 246 -19.17 20.82 22.99
N ALA A 247 -18.02 21.25 23.52
CA ALA A 247 -17.43 22.54 23.20
C ALA A 247 -17.00 22.62 21.71
N ALA A 248 -16.41 21.56 21.15
CA ALA A 248 -16.05 21.51 19.73
C ALA A 248 -17.28 21.62 18.83
N HIS A 249 -18.38 20.94 19.16
CA HIS A 249 -19.62 21.01 18.40
C HIS A 249 -20.28 22.41 18.50
N GLU A 250 -20.23 23.03 19.68
CA GLU A 250 -20.82 24.36 19.94
C GLU A 250 -20.08 25.51 19.23
N CYS A 251 -18.85 25.28 18.71
CA CYS A 251 -18.14 26.29 17.92
C CYS A 251 -18.92 26.71 16.67
N ASP A 252 -19.49 25.75 15.93
CA ASP A 252 -20.34 26.00 14.76
C ASP A 252 -21.28 24.81 14.52
N PRO A 253 -22.41 24.73 15.24
CA PRO A 253 -23.36 23.61 15.13
C PRO A 253 -23.97 23.47 13.71
N VAL A 254 -24.04 24.57 12.96
CA VAL A 254 -24.60 24.54 11.60
C VAL A 254 -23.63 23.83 10.64
N SER A 255 -22.36 24.18 10.69
CA SER A 255 -21.33 23.55 9.86
C SER A 255 -21.01 22.12 10.30
N ALA A 256 -21.18 21.80 11.58
CA ALA A 256 -20.94 20.46 12.14
C ALA A 256 -21.88 19.39 11.57
N PHE A 257 -23.06 19.77 11.06
CA PHE A 257 -24.03 18.83 10.51
C PHE A 257 -23.45 18.06 9.31
N GLY A 258 -23.39 16.73 9.42
CA GLY A 258 -22.81 15.83 8.43
C GLY A 258 -21.27 15.90 8.37
N GLY A 259 -20.63 16.36 9.43
CA GLY A 259 -19.18 16.39 9.58
C GLY A 259 -18.59 15.08 10.09
N ILE A 260 -17.27 15.11 10.26
CA ILE A 260 -16.47 14.05 10.85
C ILE A 260 -16.09 14.46 12.27
N VAL A 261 -16.30 13.58 13.23
CA VAL A 261 -15.90 13.77 14.63
C VAL A 261 -14.68 12.93 14.93
N ALA A 262 -13.62 13.53 15.44
CA ALA A 262 -12.43 12.86 15.92
C ALA A 262 -12.18 13.17 17.41
N LEU A 263 -11.86 12.14 18.18
CA LEU A 263 -11.60 12.23 19.62
C LEU A 263 -10.24 11.59 19.92
N ASN A 264 -9.43 12.19 20.79
CA ASN A 264 -8.13 11.63 21.22
C ASN A 264 -8.22 10.74 22.46
N ARG A 265 -9.43 10.44 22.94
CA ARG A 265 -9.72 9.55 24.09
C ARG A 265 -10.82 8.56 23.72
N PRO A 266 -10.98 7.47 24.51
CA PRO A 266 -12.06 6.51 24.31
C PRO A 266 -13.43 7.19 24.25
N VAL A 267 -14.29 6.72 23.36
CA VAL A 267 -15.68 7.18 23.26
C VAL A 267 -16.47 6.59 24.41
N THR A 268 -17.01 7.45 25.27
CA THR A 268 -17.84 7.06 26.39
C THR A 268 -19.33 6.95 26.00
N LEU A 269 -20.15 6.32 26.86
CA LEU A 269 -21.58 6.25 26.65
C LEU A 269 -22.19 7.66 26.55
N GLU A 270 -21.72 8.60 27.38
CA GLU A 270 -22.23 9.99 27.38
C GLU A 270 -21.93 10.71 26.05
N VAL A 271 -20.73 10.53 25.47
CA VAL A 271 -20.41 11.07 24.12
C VAL A 271 -21.35 10.44 23.07
N SER A 272 -21.64 9.14 23.17
CA SER A 272 -22.55 8.48 22.23
C SER A 272 -23.97 9.02 22.33
N GLU A 273 -24.40 9.43 23.53
CA GLU A 273 -25.71 10.05 23.77
C GLU A 273 -25.77 11.48 23.20
N GLN A 274 -24.69 12.24 23.31
CA GLN A 274 -24.60 13.59 22.71
C GLN A 274 -24.63 13.54 21.15
N LEU A 275 -24.27 12.42 20.54
CA LEU A 275 -24.29 12.23 19.09
C LEU A 275 -25.66 11.84 18.52
N ASP A 276 -26.64 11.43 19.35
CA ASP A 276 -27.94 10.89 18.91
C ASP A 276 -28.70 11.84 17.97
N ASP A 277 -28.75 13.11 18.31
CA ASP A 277 -29.51 14.11 17.57
C ASP A 277 -28.71 14.81 16.49
N ILE A 278 -27.41 14.41 16.29
CA ILE A 278 -26.50 15.09 15.39
C ILE A 278 -26.15 14.14 14.24
N PHE A 279 -26.50 14.54 13.02
CA PHE A 279 -26.06 13.78 11.84
C PHE A 279 -24.53 13.87 11.68
N THR A 280 -23.85 12.76 11.96
CA THR A 280 -22.40 12.59 11.86
C THR A 280 -22.10 11.51 10.81
N GLU A 281 -21.20 11.80 9.87
CA GLU A 281 -20.81 10.87 8.80
C GLU A 281 -19.81 9.82 9.29
N VAL A 282 -18.81 10.24 10.08
CA VAL A 282 -17.76 9.39 10.63
C VAL A 282 -17.43 9.82 12.05
N LEU A 283 -17.25 8.84 12.92
CA LEU A 283 -16.67 9.01 14.26
C LEU A 283 -15.37 8.18 14.31
N ILE A 284 -14.26 8.82 14.67
CA ILE A 284 -12.96 8.17 14.85
C ILE A 284 -12.40 8.45 16.24
N ALA A 285 -11.90 7.41 16.88
CA ALA A 285 -11.31 7.45 18.21
C ALA A 285 -10.30 6.32 18.42
N PRO A 286 -9.43 6.38 19.46
CA PRO A 286 -8.50 5.31 19.78
C PRO A 286 -9.17 4.04 20.33
N SER A 287 -10.35 4.16 20.91
CA SER A 287 -11.17 3.03 21.37
C SER A 287 -12.59 3.47 21.73
N TYR A 288 -13.43 2.51 22.09
CA TYR A 288 -14.83 2.72 22.44
C TYR A 288 -15.19 1.90 23.68
N GLU A 289 -15.95 2.48 24.59
CA GLU A 289 -16.59 1.69 25.64
C GLU A 289 -17.63 0.74 25.03
N ASP A 290 -17.77 -0.48 25.54
CA ASP A 290 -18.67 -1.50 24.99
C ASP A 290 -20.09 -0.98 24.78
N LYS A 291 -20.65 -0.30 25.80
CA LYS A 291 -22.00 0.26 25.74
C LYS A 291 -22.14 1.40 24.73
N ALA A 292 -21.10 2.23 24.58
CA ALA A 292 -21.07 3.30 23.60
C ALA A 292 -21.06 2.69 22.18
N LEU A 293 -20.23 1.67 21.97
CA LEU A 293 -20.11 1.01 20.69
C LEU A 293 -21.40 0.30 20.28
N GLU A 294 -22.05 -0.41 21.21
CA GLU A 294 -23.37 -1.03 21.00
C GLU A 294 -24.41 0.01 20.55
N LYS A 295 -24.49 1.12 21.25
CA LYS A 295 -25.42 2.21 20.94
C LYS A 295 -25.13 2.86 19.57
N LEU A 296 -23.88 3.19 19.30
CA LEU A 296 -23.48 3.81 18.03
C LEU A 296 -23.74 2.91 16.82
N LYS A 297 -23.63 1.58 16.96
CA LYS A 297 -23.93 0.60 15.91
C LYS A 297 -25.42 0.56 15.52
N GLU A 298 -26.33 1.08 16.33
CA GLU A 298 -27.73 1.21 15.96
C GLU A 298 -27.93 2.18 14.77
N ASN A 299 -27.02 3.16 14.61
CA ASN A 299 -27.00 4.06 13.47
C ASN A 299 -26.21 3.47 12.29
N SER A 300 -26.89 2.75 11.41
CA SER A 300 -26.29 2.11 10.24
C SER A 300 -25.62 3.09 9.23
N ASN A 301 -25.82 4.39 9.37
CA ASN A 301 -25.22 5.41 8.51
C ASN A 301 -23.89 5.92 9.05
N LEU A 302 -23.68 5.86 10.37
CA LEU A 302 -22.46 6.33 11.03
C LEU A 302 -21.32 5.33 10.79
N ARG A 303 -20.20 5.80 10.25
CA ARG A 303 -18.98 5.00 10.17
C ARG A 303 -18.21 5.15 11.46
N ILE A 304 -17.93 4.04 12.10
CA ILE A 304 -17.29 3.98 13.42
C ILE A 304 -15.90 3.39 13.22
N ILE A 305 -14.86 4.19 13.44
CA ILE A 305 -13.47 3.82 13.17
C ILE A 305 -12.67 3.86 14.48
N GLU A 306 -12.01 2.76 14.78
CA GLU A 306 -11.02 2.65 15.83
C GLU A 306 -9.63 2.61 15.20
N ALA A 307 -8.73 3.49 15.63
CA ALA A 307 -7.42 3.63 15.04
C ALA A 307 -6.35 4.10 16.02
N ASP A 308 -5.12 3.65 15.83
CA ASP A 308 -3.95 4.19 16.49
C ASP A 308 -3.63 5.60 15.97
N SER A 309 -2.83 6.34 16.73
CA SER A 309 -2.39 7.70 16.36
C SER A 309 -1.73 7.73 14.98
N PRO A 310 -1.95 8.79 14.20
CA PRO A 310 -1.39 8.90 12.86
C PRO A 310 0.14 8.98 12.90
N THR A 311 0.79 8.30 11.95
CA THR A 311 2.23 8.42 11.74
C THR A 311 2.58 9.78 11.15
N SER A 312 3.74 10.33 11.55
CA SER A 312 4.28 11.54 10.92
C SER A 312 4.81 11.22 9.53
N TYR A 313 4.55 12.10 8.57
CA TYR A 313 5.20 12.03 7.26
C TYR A 313 6.51 12.84 7.30
N LYS A 314 7.50 12.37 6.54
CA LYS A 314 8.72 13.16 6.32
C LYS A 314 8.47 14.30 5.34
N PHE A 315 7.64 14.05 4.32
CA PHE A 315 7.35 15.00 3.25
C PHE A 315 5.85 15.11 2.99
N GLU A 316 5.42 16.30 2.65
CA GLU A 316 4.07 16.60 2.16
C GLU A 316 4.10 16.95 0.68
N PHE A 317 3.10 16.48 -0.05
CA PHE A 317 2.99 16.64 -1.49
C PHE A 317 1.69 17.35 -1.86
N ARG A 318 1.77 18.33 -2.75
CA ARG A 318 0.60 19.01 -3.33
C ARG A 318 0.70 19.04 -4.85
N ASN A 319 -0.38 18.67 -5.51
CA ASN A 319 -0.44 18.71 -6.95
C ASN A 319 -0.39 20.15 -7.46
N VAL A 320 0.43 20.39 -8.48
CA VAL A 320 0.45 21.60 -9.29
C VAL A 320 0.52 21.21 -10.77
N ASP A 321 0.21 22.12 -11.65
CA ASP A 321 0.29 21.83 -13.08
C ASP A 321 1.70 21.38 -13.48
N GLY A 322 1.76 20.21 -14.09
CA GLY A 322 3.02 19.60 -14.54
C GLY A 322 3.93 19.01 -13.46
N GLY A 323 3.51 18.97 -12.17
CA GLY A 323 4.38 18.42 -11.12
C GLY A 323 3.79 18.43 -9.71
N LEU A 324 4.68 18.47 -8.74
CA LEU A 324 4.36 18.48 -7.31
C LEU A 324 5.13 19.61 -6.60
N LEU A 325 4.47 20.29 -5.68
CA LEU A 325 5.16 20.99 -4.59
C LEU A 325 5.43 19.98 -3.50
N VAL A 326 6.64 20.04 -2.95
CA VAL A 326 7.08 19.17 -1.85
C VAL A 326 7.70 20.02 -0.75
N GLN A 327 7.32 19.72 0.48
CA GLN A 327 7.94 20.32 1.67
C GLN A 327 8.17 19.23 2.72
N THR A 328 9.05 19.50 3.68
CA THR A 328 9.12 18.70 4.91
C THR A 328 7.87 18.94 5.73
N SER A 329 7.39 17.91 6.41
CA SER A 329 6.24 18.06 7.30
C SER A 329 6.59 19.02 8.44
N ASP A 330 5.62 19.84 8.85
CA ASP A 330 5.76 20.71 10.01
C ASP A 330 5.78 19.85 11.28
N THR A 331 6.90 19.90 11.99
CA THR A 331 7.10 19.21 13.27
C THR A 331 7.29 20.19 14.43
N LEU A 332 7.11 21.49 14.17
CA LEU A 332 7.24 22.50 15.20
C LEU A 332 6.02 22.42 16.14
N SER A 333 6.30 22.20 17.41
CA SER A 333 5.29 22.37 18.45
C SER A 333 5.02 23.85 18.66
N LEU A 334 3.77 24.28 18.54
CA LEU A 334 3.35 25.66 18.84
C LEU A 334 3.62 26.08 20.30
N ILE A 335 3.97 25.14 21.18
CA ILE A 335 4.31 25.39 22.59
C ILE A 335 5.66 26.13 22.72
N HIS A 336 6.47 26.17 21.67
CA HIS A 336 7.81 26.77 21.68
C HIS A 336 7.92 28.07 20.86
N ILE A 337 6.80 28.66 20.45
CA ILE A 337 6.79 29.98 19.80
C ILE A 337 6.52 31.10 20.82
#